data_09c9fe6d670817754151c8639b10599f
#
_entry.id   09c9fe6d670817754151c8639b10599f
#
_cell.length_a   1.000
_cell.length_b   1.000
_cell.length_c   1.000
_cell.angle_alpha   90.00
_cell.angle_beta   90.00
_cell.angle_gamma   90.00
#
_symmetry.space_group_name_H-M   'P 1'
#
loop_
_entity.id
_entity.type
_entity.pdbx_description
1 polymer ?
#
loop_
_entity_poly.entity_id
_entity_poly.type
_entity_poly.pdbx_seq_one_letter_code
_entity_poly.pdbx_strand_id
1 'polypeptide(L)'
;NAMLKAVRIKFMLDGVIESHTAPMLQPYSDAGINGNPANSDFALPLELYRSLLNRFDKEGFQIYTHAIGDRSVREALNAYENAQAVNRTKGKRHRIEHIEQSSPEDLPRFAKLGVMASMEPIHADPGTIAVWATAVGEQRLSHSFVWASMLNHKAKLVFSSDWPACLTPDPMRGLHNAVNRRTIEGYPAAGWVPEQRISVKEALTAYTQGGAYSSFEEHTKGRIMPGFLADII
;
A
#
# COMPACT_ATOMS: atom_id res chain seq x y z
N ASN A 1 -19.95 19.66 -11.09
CA ASN A 1 -19.82 20.20 -9.73
C ASN A 1 -18.37 20.14 -9.29
N ALA A 2 -17.75 21.28 -9.02
CA ALA A 2 -16.34 21.36 -8.60
C ALA A 2 -16.06 20.67 -7.24
N MET A 3 -17.10 20.49 -6.43
CA MET A 3 -17.02 19.89 -5.09
C MET A 3 -17.10 18.34 -5.10
N LEU A 4 -17.56 17.73 -6.17
CA LEU A 4 -17.70 16.27 -6.29
C LEU A 4 -17.07 15.78 -7.59
N LYS A 5 -16.08 14.89 -7.47
CA LYS A 5 -15.43 14.25 -8.61
C LYS A 5 -15.53 12.73 -8.45
N ALA A 6 -16.21 12.05 -9.36
CA ALA A 6 -16.31 10.59 -9.44
C ALA A 6 -15.33 10.09 -10.53
N VAL A 7 -14.04 10.14 -10.24
CA VAL A 7 -12.97 9.85 -11.21
C VAL A 7 -12.09 8.67 -10.78
N ARG A 8 -12.48 7.95 -9.72
CA ARG A 8 -11.70 6.87 -9.12
C ARG A 8 -12.56 5.63 -8.90
N ILE A 9 -11.95 4.47 -9.06
CA ILE A 9 -12.57 3.18 -8.79
C ILE A 9 -11.62 2.39 -7.88
N LYS A 10 -12.15 1.80 -6.81
CA LYS A 10 -11.40 0.89 -5.92
C LYS A 10 -11.86 -0.54 -6.14
N PHE A 11 -10.89 -1.44 -6.33
CA PHE A 11 -11.08 -2.89 -6.32
C PHE A 11 -10.55 -3.47 -5.01
N MET A 12 -11.25 -4.47 -4.49
CA MET A 12 -10.79 -5.32 -3.40
C MET A 12 -10.32 -6.62 -4.03
N LEU A 13 -9.00 -6.79 -4.21
CA LEU A 13 -8.44 -7.98 -4.87
C LEU A 13 -8.24 -9.12 -3.88
N ASP A 14 -7.95 -8.82 -2.63
CA ASP A 14 -7.79 -9.78 -1.55
C ASP A 14 -8.41 -9.29 -0.23
N GLY A 15 -8.22 -10.10 0.82
CA GLY A 15 -8.54 -9.77 2.19
C GLY A 15 -7.30 -9.35 2.99
N VAL A 16 -7.10 -9.92 4.18
CA VAL A 16 -6.01 -9.59 5.10
C VAL A 16 -5.23 -10.83 5.54
N ILE A 17 -3.98 -10.65 5.95
CA ILE A 17 -3.06 -11.74 6.32
C ILE A 17 -3.50 -12.41 7.62
N GLU A 18 -3.95 -11.65 8.61
CA GLU A 18 -4.34 -12.16 9.93
C GLU A 18 -5.50 -13.18 9.88
N SER A 19 -6.38 -13.05 8.90
CA SER A 19 -7.47 -14.01 8.66
C SER A 19 -7.16 -15.00 7.54
N HIS A 20 -5.94 -15.05 7.03
CA HIS A 20 -5.50 -15.92 5.92
C HIS A 20 -6.34 -15.76 4.64
N THR A 21 -6.79 -14.53 4.36
CA THR A 21 -7.61 -14.20 3.18
C THR A 21 -6.86 -13.37 2.13
N ALA A 22 -5.57 -13.14 2.34
CA ALA A 22 -4.69 -12.51 1.37
C ALA A 22 -3.87 -13.59 0.61
N PRO A 23 -4.04 -13.77 -0.73
CA PRO A 23 -3.25 -14.70 -1.51
C PRO A 23 -1.74 -14.41 -1.44
N MET A 24 -0.97 -15.44 -1.10
CA MET A 24 0.48 -15.37 -0.95
C MET A 24 1.18 -16.16 -2.05
N LEU A 25 2.41 -15.77 -2.43
CA LEU A 25 3.26 -16.53 -3.37
C LEU A 25 3.73 -17.86 -2.77
N GLN A 26 3.98 -17.87 -1.47
CA GLN A 26 4.32 -19.07 -0.70
C GLN A 26 3.24 -19.34 0.34
N PRO A 27 3.04 -20.58 0.76
CA PRO A 27 2.09 -20.90 1.82
C PRO A 27 2.29 -20.04 3.08
N TYR A 28 1.23 -19.80 3.81
CA TYR A 28 1.30 -19.23 5.16
C TYR A 28 2.20 -20.08 6.05
N SER A 29 2.97 -19.45 6.93
CA SER A 29 3.94 -20.15 7.79
C SER A 29 3.28 -21.00 8.86
N ASP A 30 2.08 -20.64 9.27
CA ASP A 30 1.24 -21.34 10.25
C ASP A 30 0.18 -22.24 9.60
N ALA A 31 0.35 -22.58 8.34
CA ALA A 31 -0.55 -23.49 7.61
C ALA A 31 -0.71 -24.83 8.35
N GLY A 32 -1.97 -25.27 8.50
CA GLY A 32 -2.33 -26.49 9.24
C GLY A 32 -2.40 -26.32 10.77
N ILE A 33 -1.81 -25.30 11.35
CA ILE A 33 -1.94 -25.00 12.79
C ILE A 33 -3.33 -24.48 13.04
N ASN A 34 -4.06 -25.11 13.97
CA ASN A 34 -5.46 -24.76 14.28
C ASN A 34 -6.41 -24.76 13.06
N GLY A 35 -6.05 -25.48 12.00
CA GLY A 35 -6.86 -25.53 10.77
C GLY A 35 -6.63 -24.37 9.81
N ASN A 36 -5.61 -23.55 10.02
CA ASN A 36 -5.26 -22.45 9.11
C ASN A 36 -4.99 -22.95 7.69
N PRO A 37 -5.51 -22.28 6.65
CA PRO A 37 -5.28 -22.69 5.27
C PRO A 37 -3.83 -22.45 4.84
N ALA A 38 -3.35 -23.20 3.88
CA ALA A 38 -2.02 -22.98 3.31
C ALA A 38 -1.96 -21.70 2.47
N ASN A 39 -3.06 -21.31 1.83
CA ASN A 39 -3.20 -20.09 1.03
C ASN A 39 -4.68 -19.76 0.86
N SER A 40 -4.99 -18.67 0.16
CA SER A 40 -6.34 -18.26 -0.17
C SER A 40 -6.52 -17.98 -1.65
N ASP A 41 -7.77 -17.89 -2.07
CA ASP A 41 -8.17 -17.38 -3.38
C ASP A 41 -8.31 -15.85 -3.33
N PHE A 42 -8.34 -15.24 -4.51
CA PHE A 42 -8.63 -13.81 -4.64
C PHE A 42 -10.09 -13.50 -4.28
N ALA A 43 -10.33 -12.38 -3.63
CA ALA A 43 -11.69 -11.93 -3.32
C ALA A 43 -12.51 -11.61 -4.59
N LEU A 44 -11.82 -11.21 -5.66
CA LEU A 44 -12.40 -10.98 -6.98
C LEU A 44 -11.72 -11.91 -8.00
N PRO A 45 -12.46 -12.68 -8.82
CA PRO A 45 -11.87 -13.52 -9.86
C PRO A 45 -10.92 -12.73 -10.76
N LEU A 46 -9.69 -13.22 -10.95
CA LEU A 46 -8.63 -12.47 -11.64
C LEU A 46 -9.02 -12.02 -13.06
N GLU A 47 -9.72 -12.87 -13.82
CA GLU A 47 -10.13 -12.52 -15.18
C GLU A 47 -11.16 -11.38 -15.19
N LEU A 48 -12.08 -11.39 -14.23
CA LEU A 48 -13.02 -10.29 -14.06
C LEU A 48 -12.30 -9.01 -13.64
N TYR A 49 -11.37 -9.09 -12.65
CA TYR A 49 -10.56 -7.98 -12.23
C TYR A 49 -9.78 -7.35 -13.39
N ARG A 50 -9.05 -8.16 -14.17
CA ARG A 50 -8.27 -7.71 -15.31
C ARG A 50 -9.13 -7.06 -16.40
N SER A 51 -10.29 -7.66 -16.69
CA SER A 51 -11.25 -7.12 -17.66
C SER A 51 -11.80 -5.76 -17.24
N LEU A 52 -12.27 -5.64 -16.01
CA LEU A 52 -12.79 -4.39 -15.46
C LEU A 52 -11.72 -3.31 -15.36
N LEU A 53 -10.51 -3.67 -14.91
CA LEU A 53 -9.38 -2.75 -14.83
C LEU A 53 -9.03 -2.17 -16.21
N ASN A 54 -8.90 -3.02 -17.22
CA ASN A 54 -8.66 -2.60 -18.60
C ASN A 54 -9.74 -1.63 -19.11
N ARG A 55 -11.01 -1.96 -18.86
CA ARG A 55 -12.13 -1.12 -19.26
C ARG A 55 -12.08 0.26 -18.60
N PHE A 56 -11.93 0.30 -17.27
CA PHE A 56 -11.95 1.57 -16.54
C PHE A 56 -10.69 2.41 -16.78
N ASP A 57 -9.52 1.79 -17.00
CA ASP A 57 -8.33 2.50 -17.43
C ASP A 57 -8.56 3.18 -18.80
N LYS A 58 -9.17 2.47 -19.77
CA LYS A 58 -9.54 3.00 -21.08
C LYS A 58 -10.54 4.17 -20.96
N GLU A 59 -11.51 4.06 -20.06
CA GLU A 59 -12.51 5.11 -19.79
C GLU A 59 -11.93 6.32 -19.04
N GLY A 60 -10.68 6.27 -18.60
CA GLY A 60 -9.98 7.39 -17.99
C GLY A 60 -10.00 7.43 -16.46
N PHE A 61 -10.55 6.43 -15.81
CA PHE A 61 -10.56 6.37 -14.35
C PHE A 61 -9.16 6.12 -13.78
N GLN A 62 -8.88 6.72 -12.63
CA GLN A 62 -7.79 6.31 -11.77
C GLN A 62 -8.25 5.10 -10.96
N ILE A 63 -7.40 4.06 -10.89
CA ILE A 63 -7.76 2.80 -10.26
C ILE A 63 -6.93 2.60 -9.01
N TYR A 64 -7.59 2.19 -7.93
CA TYR A 64 -7.03 1.79 -6.67
C TYR A 64 -7.29 0.30 -6.46
N THR A 65 -6.27 -0.46 -6.10
CA THR A 65 -6.41 -1.89 -5.84
C THR A 65 -5.93 -2.19 -4.42
N HIS A 66 -6.83 -2.64 -3.57
CA HIS A 66 -6.47 -3.27 -2.30
C HIS A 66 -5.74 -4.58 -2.60
N ALA A 67 -4.48 -4.68 -2.18
CA ALA A 67 -3.65 -5.87 -2.32
C ALA A 67 -2.64 -5.94 -1.18
N ILE A 68 -2.87 -6.85 -0.25
CA ILE A 68 -2.09 -7.06 0.98
C ILE A 68 -1.05 -8.15 0.80
N GLY A 69 -1.44 -9.32 0.27
CA GLY A 69 -0.54 -10.43 0.00
C GLY A 69 0.37 -10.19 -1.20
N ASP A 70 1.58 -10.72 -1.16
CA ASP A 70 2.58 -10.55 -2.22
C ASP A 70 2.12 -11.10 -3.59
N ARG A 71 1.29 -12.15 -3.62
CA ARG A 71 0.66 -12.64 -4.85
C ARG A 71 -0.36 -11.65 -5.39
N SER A 72 -1.15 -11.01 -4.54
CA SER A 72 -2.12 -10.00 -4.93
C SER A 72 -1.43 -8.73 -5.46
N VAL A 73 -0.34 -8.30 -4.83
CA VAL A 73 0.49 -7.19 -5.31
C VAL A 73 1.04 -7.50 -6.71
N ARG A 74 1.58 -8.70 -6.93
CA ARG A 74 2.08 -9.13 -8.23
C ARG A 74 0.99 -9.11 -9.30
N GLU A 75 -0.17 -9.66 -9.01
CA GLU A 75 -1.28 -9.71 -9.97
C GLU A 75 -1.87 -8.31 -10.27
N ALA A 76 -1.91 -7.43 -9.28
CA ALA A 76 -2.28 -6.03 -9.52
C ALA A 76 -1.28 -5.33 -10.45
N LEU A 77 0.03 -5.49 -10.24
CA LEU A 77 1.05 -4.96 -11.15
C LEU A 77 0.96 -5.55 -12.56
N ASN A 78 0.71 -6.85 -12.68
CA ASN A 78 0.49 -7.53 -13.97
C ASN A 78 -0.71 -6.92 -14.71
N ALA A 79 -1.81 -6.67 -14.00
CA ALA A 79 -3.01 -6.08 -14.57
C ALA A 79 -2.78 -4.63 -15.03
N TYR A 80 -2.07 -3.82 -14.24
CA TYR A 80 -1.72 -2.45 -14.64
C TYR A 80 -0.77 -2.41 -15.84
N GLU A 81 0.25 -3.28 -15.87
CA GLU A 81 1.18 -3.38 -17.00
C GLU A 81 0.45 -3.74 -18.30
N ASN A 82 -0.46 -4.71 -18.22
CA ASN A 82 -1.30 -5.10 -19.36
C ASN A 82 -2.24 -3.97 -19.81
N ALA A 83 -2.92 -3.29 -18.88
CA ALA A 83 -3.81 -2.19 -19.21
C ALA A 83 -3.07 -1.04 -19.91
N GLN A 84 -1.91 -0.65 -19.39
CA GLN A 84 -1.06 0.38 -20.01
C GLN A 84 -0.61 0.00 -21.43
N ALA A 85 -0.28 -1.27 -21.64
CA ALA A 85 0.13 -1.76 -22.96
C ALA A 85 -1.04 -1.77 -23.96
N VAL A 86 -2.20 -2.31 -23.55
CA VAL A 86 -3.38 -2.43 -24.41
C VAL A 86 -4.01 -1.07 -24.72
N ASN A 87 -4.19 -0.24 -23.71
CA ASN A 87 -4.86 1.05 -23.85
C ASN A 87 -3.90 2.19 -24.24
N ARG A 88 -2.59 1.93 -24.24
CA ARG A 88 -1.53 2.95 -24.50
C ARG A 88 -1.64 4.14 -23.53
N THR A 89 -2.05 3.90 -22.30
CA THR A 89 -2.22 4.94 -21.27
C THR A 89 -0.91 5.19 -20.55
N LYS A 90 -0.70 6.43 -20.08
CA LYS A 90 0.43 6.84 -19.23
C LYS A 90 -0.02 7.87 -18.21
N GLY A 91 0.69 7.95 -17.09
CA GLY A 91 0.49 9.01 -16.09
C GLY A 91 -0.85 8.94 -15.33
N LYS A 92 -1.53 7.80 -15.35
CA LYS A 92 -2.82 7.60 -14.68
C LYS A 92 -2.69 7.60 -13.15
N ARG A 93 -1.48 7.40 -12.63
CA ARG A 93 -1.20 7.36 -11.18
C ARG A 93 -2.08 6.35 -10.46
N HIS A 94 -2.28 5.17 -11.06
CA HIS A 94 -2.95 4.07 -10.39
C HIS A 94 -2.24 3.72 -9.10
N ARG A 95 -2.96 3.18 -8.11
CA ARG A 95 -2.39 2.84 -6.81
C ARG A 95 -2.64 1.38 -6.46
N ILE A 96 -1.71 0.81 -5.71
CA ILE A 96 -1.93 -0.38 -4.91
C ILE A 96 -1.95 0.08 -3.45
N GLU A 97 -3.00 -0.31 -2.75
CA GLU A 97 -3.22 0.02 -1.34
C GLU A 97 -2.66 -1.11 -0.46
N HIS A 98 -2.16 -0.77 0.69
CA HIS A 98 -1.64 -1.60 1.77
C HIS A 98 -0.24 -2.15 1.48
N ILE A 99 -0.06 -3.09 0.56
CA ILE A 99 1.23 -3.66 0.17
C ILE A 99 1.97 -4.17 1.42
N GLU A 100 1.26 -4.94 2.28
CA GLU A 100 1.82 -5.33 3.56
C GLU A 100 2.91 -6.38 3.43
N GLN A 101 2.74 -7.32 2.49
CA GLN A 101 3.79 -8.25 2.08
C GLN A 101 4.13 -8.05 0.60
N SER A 102 5.43 -8.07 0.24
CA SER A 102 5.88 -7.83 -1.13
C SER A 102 7.04 -8.73 -1.52
N SER A 103 7.07 -9.17 -2.78
CA SER A 103 8.25 -9.80 -3.35
C SER A 103 9.27 -8.73 -3.79
N PRO A 104 10.57 -8.89 -3.49
CA PRO A 104 11.61 -7.98 -3.97
C PRO A 104 11.63 -7.76 -5.49
N GLU A 105 11.24 -8.77 -6.25
CA GLU A 105 11.16 -8.70 -7.72
C GLU A 105 10.12 -7.71 -8.22
N ASP A 106 9.09 -7.44 -7.42
CA ASP A 106 7.98 -6.56 -7.80
C ASP A 106 8.23 -5.09 -7.45
N LEU A 107 9.16 -4.79 -6.53
CA LEU A 107 9.41 -3.42 -6.06
C LEU A 107 9.83 -2.45 -7.18
N PRO A 108 10.74 -2.81 -8.10
CA PRO A 108 11.12 -1.91 -9.20
C PRO A 108 9.98 -1.59 -10.16
N ARG A 109 8.97 -2.47 -10.22
CA ARG A 109 7.83 -2.35 -11.14
C ARG A 109 6.93 -1.16 -10.81
N PHE A 110 6.83 -0.77 -9.54
CA PHE A 110 6.06 0.41 -9.13
C PHE A 110 6.54 1.67 -9.85
N ALA A 111 7.83 1.94 -9.81
CA ALA A 111 8.41 3.09 -10.50
C ALA A 111 8.34 2.95 -12.02
N LYS A 112 8.65 1.77 -12.55
CA LYS A 112 8.61 1.46 -14.00
C LYS A 112 7.22 1.73 -14.59
N LEU A 113 6.17 1.31 -13.90
CA LEU A 113 4.78 1.43 -14.34
C LEU A 113 4.13 2.76 -13.92
N GLY A 114 4.79 3.56 -13.07
CA GLY A 114 4.20 4.76 -12.48
C GLY A 114 3.01 4.46 -11.56
N VAL A 115 2.97 3.26 -11.00
CA VAL A 115 2.00 2.85 -9.98
C VAL A 115 2.46 3.36 -8.64
N MET A 116 1.55 3.93 -7.86
CA MET A 116 1.86 4.48 -6.56
C MET A 116 1.72 3.41 -5.48
N ALA A 117 2.66 3.40 -4.54
CA ALA A 117 2.59 2.58 -3.35
C ALA A 117 1.86 3.35 -2.25
N SER A 118 0.59 3.03 -2.04
CA SER A 118 -0.26 3.65 -1.02
C SER A 118 -0.30 2.72 0.20
N MET A 119 0.26 3.18 1.31
CA MET A 119 0.50 2.32 2.46
C MET A 119 0.04 3.00 3.75
N GLU A 120 -0.28 2.19 4.75
CA GLU A 120 -0.78 2.62 6.05
C GLU A 120 0.24 2.25 7.14
N PRO A 121 1.15 3.17 7.52
CA PRO A 121 2.15 2.85 8.52
C PRO A 121 1.60 2.42 9.88
N ILE A 122 0.37 2.81 10.21
CA ILE A 122 -0.29 2.38 11.44
C ILE A 122 -0.55 0.87 11.48
N HIS A 123 -0.71 0.20 10.32
CA HIS A 123 -0.90 -1.25 10.27
C HIS A 123 0.36 -2.02 10.66
N ALA A 124 1.53 -1.39 10.59
CA ALA A 124 2.80 -1.98 11.03
C ALA A 124 3.12 -1.71 12.51
N ASP A 125 2.12 -1.39 13.35
CA ASP A 125 2.34 -1.15 14.78
C ASP A 125 2.75 -2.46 15.48
N PRO A 126 3.95 -2.53 16.09
CA PRO A 126 4.42 -3.74 16.77
C PRO A 126 3.52 -4.18 17.93
N GLY A 127 2.66 -3.32 18.42
CA GLY A 127 1.69 -3.64 19.47
C GLY A 127 0.54 -4.53 18.98
N THR A 128 0.29 -4.59 17.66
CA THR A 128 -0.83 -5.34 17.06
C THR A 128 -0.40 -6.39 16.04
N ILE A 129 0.86 -6.39 15.61
CA ILE A 129 1.34 -7.16 14.46
C ILE A 129 1.57 -8.67 14.71
N ALA A 130 1.43 -9.17 15.94
CA ALA A 130 1.85 -10.52 16.31
C ALA A 130 1.17 -11.63 15.49
N VAL A 131 -0.14 -11.56 15.28
CA VAL A 131 -0.90 -12.55 14.51
C VAL A 131 -0.46 -12.52 13.05
N TRP A 132 -0.34 -11.34 12.48
CA TRP A 132 0.16 -11.10 11.12
C TRP A 132 1.57 -11.69 10.93
N ALA A 133 2.50 -11.39 11.85
CA ALA A 133 3.88 -11.87 11.79
C ALA A 133 3.99 -13.39 11.88
N THR A 134 3.11 -14.04 12.68
CA THR A 134 3.03 -15.51 12.77
C THR A 134 2.58 -16.11 11.44
N ALA A 135 1.55 -15.55 10.82
CA ALA A 135 1.03 -16.04 9.54
C ALA A 135 2.06 -15.88 8.40
N VAL A 136 2.78 -14.77 8.34
CA VAL A 136 3.85 -14.54 7.36
C VAL A 136 5.06 -15.41 7.63
N GLY A 137 5.49 -15.51 8.89
CA GLY A 137 6.68 -16.24 9.32
C GLY A 137 7.95 -15.41 9.26
N GLU A 138 8.83 -15.65 10.23
CA GLU A 138 10.02 -14.86 10.53
C GLU A 138 10.94 -14.64 9.31
N GLN A 139 11.08 -15.64 8.45
CA GLN A 139 11.95 -15.60 7.26
C GLN A 139 11.49 -14.58 6.20
N ARG A 140 10.22 -14.17 6.23
CA ARG A 140 9.65 -13.23 5.26
C ARG A 140 9.40 -11.82 5.81
N LEU A 141 9.65 -11.59 7.10
CA LEU A 141 9.37 -10.29 7.74
C LEU A 141 10.15 -9.13 7.11
N SER A 142 11.36 -9.37 6.61
CA SER A 142 12.15 -8.33 5.91
C SER A 142 11.49 -7.77 4.65
N HIS A 143 10.51 -8.48 4.11
CA HIS A 143 9.73 -8.07 2.94
C HIS A 143 8.36 -7.45 3.29
N SER A 144 8.21 -7.02 4.54
CA SER A 144 6.94 -6.55 5.11
C SER A 144 6.95 -5.04 5.28
N PHE A 145 5.87 -4.38 4.83
CA PHE A 145 5.70 -2.92 4.93
C PHE A 145 6.96 -2.18 4.44
N VAL A 146 7.35 -2.43 3.20
CA VAL A 146 8.67 -2.17 2.60
C VAL A 146 8.87 -0.74 2.11
N TRP A 147 8.45 0.28 2.85
CA TRP A 147 8.49 1.67 2.37
C TRP A 147 9.90 2.22 2.12
N ALA A 148 10.94 1.84 2.91
CA ALA A 148 12.32 2.23 2.59
C ALA A 148 12.79 1.59 1.27
N SER A 149 12.47 0.31 1.06
CA SER A 149 12.77 -0.38 -0.21
C SER A 149 12.03 0.26 -1.38
N MET A 150 10.76 0.65 -1.22
CA MET A 150 10.00 1.37 -2.25
C MET A 150 10.68 2.69 -2.65
N LEU A 151 11.15 3.47 -1.66
CA LEU A 151 11.89 4.72 -1.92
C LEU A 151 13.21 4.46 -2.66
N ASN A 152 13.94 3.43 -2.27
CA ASN A 152 15.18 3.02 -2.94
C ASN A 152 14.95 2.68 -4.40
N HIS A 153 13.83 2.05 -4.73
CA HIS A 153 13.38 1.76 -6.09
C HIS A 153 12.65 2.92 -6.78
N LYS A 154 12.65 4.14 -6.16
CA LYS A 154 12.03 5.36 -6.72
C LYS A 154 10.52 5.27 -6.90
N ALA A 155 9.85 4.36 -6.22
CA ALA A 155 8.39 4.34 -6.16
C ALA A 155 7.86 5.60 -5.47
N LYS A 156 6.68 6.05 -5.89
CA LYS A 156 5.97 7.16 -5.23
C LYS A 156 5.18 6.61 -4.06
N LEU A 157 5.56 6.99 -2.84
CA LEU A 157 4.82 6.64 -1.63
C LEU A 157 3.66 7.61 -1.40
N VAL A 158 2.57 7.03 -0.92
CA VAL A 158 1.42 7.74 -0.35
C VAL A 158 1.12 7.09 0.99
N PHE A 159 0.96 7.87 2.04
CA PHE A 159 0.56 7.37 3.35
C PHE A 159 -0.83 7.85 3.73
N SER A 160 -1.56 6.96 4.38
CA SER A 160 -2.90 7.22 4.94
C SER A 160 -3.11 6.40 6.22
N SER A 161 -4.30 6.48 6.82
CA SER A 161 -4.64 5.73 8.02
C SER A 161 -5.55 4.53 7.75
N ASP A 162 -6.28 4.53 6.64
CA ASP A 162 -7.36 3.58 6.36
C ASP A 162 -8.47 3.58 7.44
N TRP A 163 -8.61 4.71 8.18
CA TRP A 163 -9.68 4.81 9.17
C TRP A 163 -11.07 4.73 8.50
N PRO A 164 -12.04 3.96 9.06
CA PRO A 164 -12.07 3.35 10.41
C PRO A 164 -11.58 1.90 10.49
N ALA A 165 -10.90 1.36 9.51
CA ALA A 165 -10.32 0.00 9.56
C ALA A 165 -9.10 -0.10 10.49
N CYS A 166 -8.51 1.01 10.92
CA CYS A 166 -7.41 1.07 11.89
C CYS A 166 -7.86 1.62 13.25
N LEU A 167 -6.96 1.52 14.24
CA LEU A 167 -7.23 1.94 15.63
C LEU A 167 -7.47 3.45 15.77
N THR A 168 -6.88 4.29 14.93
CA THR A 168 -6.95 5.75 15.03
C THR A 168 -6.66 6.44 13.70
N PRO A 169 -7.32 7.55 13.37
CA PRO A 169 -6.99 8.36 12.22
C PRO A 169 -5.75 9.26 12.44
N ASP A 170 -5.18 9.28 13.66
CA ASP A 170 -4.08 10.18 14.03
C ASP A 170 -2.83 9.92 13.17
N PRO A 171 -2.44 10.84 12.28
CA PRO A 171 -1.29 10.67 11.41
C PRO A 171 0.04 10.65 12.18
N MET A 172 0.08 11.17 13.41
CA MET A 172 1.29 11.15 14.24
C MET A 172 1.65 9.73 14.68
N ARG A 173 0.66 8.86 14.88
CA ARG A 173 0.87 7.43 15.17
C ARG A 173 1.49 6.73 13.96
N GLY A 174 0.94 6.96 12.77
CA GLY A 174 1.51 6.41 11.53
C GLY A 174 2.92 6.96 11.24
N LEU A 175 3.13 8.27 11.46
CA LEU A 175 4.45 8.89 11.33
C LEU A 175 5.46 8.25 12.28
N HIS A 176 5.07 8.06 13.56
CA HIS A 176 5.91 7.38 14.55
C HIS A 176 6.32 5.97 14.08
N ASN A 177 5.35 5.18 13.58
CA ASN A 177 5.63 3.83 13.08
C ASN A 177 6.54 3.83 11.85
N ALA A 178 6.34 4.75 10.91
CA ALA A 178 7.18 4.84 9.72
C ALA A 178 8.65 5.12 10.05
N VAL A 179 8.89 5.95 11.09
CA VAL A 179 10.24 6.39 11.47
C VAL A 179 10.90 5.45 12.47
N ASN A 180 10.15 4.95 13.45
CA ASN A 180 10.71 4.22 14.59
C ASN A 180 10.49 2.71 14.53
N ARG A 181 9.42 2.23 13.87
CA ARG A 181 9.03 0.81 13.88
C ARG A 181 8.90 0.26 15.29
N ARG A 182 8.34 1.07 16.19
CA ARG A 182 8.17 0.75 17.63
C ARG A 182 6.79 1.19 18.08
N THR A 183 6.32 0.56 19.14
CA THR A 183 5.19 1.11 19.89
C THR A 183 5.55 2.47 20.48
N ILE A 184 4.57 3.23 20.98
CA ILE A 184 4.84 4.51 21.64
C ILE A 184 5.64 4.36 22.94
N GLU A 185 5.59 3.18 23.57
CA GLU A 185 6.39 2.81 24.73
C GLU A 185 7.83 2.43 24.37
N GLY A 186 8.17 2.40 23.06
CA GLY A 186 9.52 2.13 22.57
C GLY A 186 9.85 0.67 22.33
N TYR A 187 8.86 -0.22 22.22
CA TYR A 187 9.07 -1.66 21.99
C TYR A 187 8.78 -2.05 20.51
N PRO A 188 9.54 -3.02 19.95
CA PRO A 188 10.81 -3.56 20.43
C PRO A 188 11.94 -2.54 20.31
N ALA A 189 12.94 -2.58 21.21
CA ALA A 189 14.00 -1.59 21.29
C ALA A 189 14.80 -1.38 19.99
N ALA A 190 14.98 -2.44 19.20
CA ALA A 190 15.63 -2.37 17.89
C ALA A 190 14.69 -1.85 16.78
N GLY A 191 13.39 -1.83 17.01
CA GLY A 191 12.36 -1.66 15.99
C GLY A 191 11.97 -3.00 15.33
N TRP A 192 10.71 -3.11 14.91
CA TRP A 192 10.23 -4.25 14.11
C TRP A 192 10.55 -4.02 12.63
N VAL A 193 11.29 -4.93 11.99
CA VAL A 193 11.82 -4.75 10.62
C VAL A 193 12.51 -3.37 10.46
N PRO A 194 13.55 -3.07 11.26
CA PRO A 194 14.11 -1.73 11.38
C PRO A 194 14.78 -1.20 10.12
N GLU A 195 15.15 -2.08 9.19
CA GLU A 195 15.71 -1.73 7.89
C GLU A 195 14.73 -1.02 6.97
N GLN A 196 13.45 -1.12 7.27
CA GLN A 196 12.40 -0.43 6.53
C GLN A 196 12.02 0.94 7.12
N ARG A 197 12.75 1.43 8.13
CA ARG A 197 12.57 2.79 8.66
C ARG A 197 12.92 3.83 7.60
N ILE A 198 12.17 4.92 7.61
CA ILE A 198 12.43 6.09 6.76
C ILE A 198 12.59 7.34 7.64
N SER A 199 13.15 8.39 7.08
CA SER A 199 13.28 9.67 7.78
C SER A 199 11.92 10.35 8.01
N VAL A 200 11.86 11.22 9.00
CA VAL A 200 10.68 12.09 9.26
C VAL A 200 10.29 12.87 7.99
N LYS A 201 11.28 13.39 7.26
CA LYS A 201 11.04 14.13 6.01
C LYS A 201 10.38 13.28 4.94
N GLU A 202 10.83 12.04 4.75
CA GLU A 202 10.24 11.11 3.78
C GLU A 202 8.82 10.74 4.17
N ALA A 203 8.59 10.43 5.45
CA ALA A 203 7.27 10.08 5.95
C ALA A 203 6.29 11.25 5.83
N LEU A 204 6.68 12.48 6.24
CA LEU A 204 5.87 13.69 6.04
C LEU A 204 5.58 13.93 4.56
N THR A 205 6.57 13.74 3.69
CA THR A 205 6.38 13.87 2.23
C THR A 205 5.33 12.88 1.72
N ALA A 206 5.35 11.63 2.18
CA ALA A 206 4.37 10.63 1.78
C ALA A 206 2.95 10.96 2.26
N TYR A 207 2.78 11.47 3.49
CA TYR A 207 1.48 11.91 4.03
C TYR A 207 0.93 13.16 3.35
N THR A 208 1.76 14.10 2.93
CA THR A 208 1.34 15.41 2.40
C THR A 208 1.44 15.49 0.89
N GLN A 209 2.65 15.58 0.36
CA GLN A 209 2.90 15.72 -1.09
C GLN A 209 2.52 14.45 -1.85
N GLY A 210 2.71 13.26 -1.25
CA GLY A 210 2.28 11.99 -1.81
C GLY A 210 0.76 11.96 -2.01
N GLY A 211 0.00 12.34 -0.98
CA GLY A 211 -1.45 12.45 -1.04
C GLY A 211 -1.93 13.44 -2.11
N ALA A 212 -1.35 14.65 -2.12
CA ALA A 212 -1.67 15.68 -3.12
C ALA A 212 -1.36 15.19 -4.55
N TYR A 213 -0.19 14.59 -4.76
CA TYR A 213 0.21 14.03 -6.05
C TYR A 213 -0.74 12.91 -6.51
N SER A 214 -1.15 12.03 -5.59
CA SER A 214 -2.07 10.94 -5.91
C SER A 214 -3.44 11.45 -6.36
N SER A 215 -3.82 12.64 -5.91
CA SER A 215 -5.11 13.28 -6.21
C SER A 215 -5.03 14.27 -7.38
N PHE A 216 -3.87 14.42 -8.03
CA PHE A 216 -3.61 15.43 -9.06
C PHE A 216 -3.82 16.88 -8.55
N GLU A 217 -3.48 17.11 -7.27
CA GLU A 217 -3.65 18.39 -6.58
C GLU A 217 -2.31 18.96 -6.07
N GLU A 218 -1.17 18.43 -6.54
CA GLU A 218 0.18 18.82 -6.10
C GLU A 218 0.56 20.26 -6.41
N HIS A 219 -0.23 20.95 -7.23
CA HIS A 219 -0.04 22.36 -7.56
C HIS A 219 -0.82 23.31 -6.63
N THR A 220 -1.65 22.74 -5.74
CA THR A 220 -2.50 23.52 -4.83
C THR A 220 -2.45 23.05 -3.39
N LYS A 221 -1.94 21.84 -3.14
CA LYS A 221 -1.92 21.17 -1.82
C LYS A 221 -0.61 20.44 -1.55
N GLY A 222 -0.43 20.00 -0.31
CA GLY A 222 0.67 19.14 0.13
C GLY A 222 1.97 19.88 0.47
N ARG A 223 1.96 21.21 0.41
CA ARG A 223 3.11 22.06 0.77
C ARG A 223 2.64 23.35 1.40
N ILE A 224 3.47 23.91 2.30
CA ILE A 224 3.29 25.25 2.82
C ILE A 224 4.03 26.23 1.88
N MET A 225 3.29 26.82 0.95
CA MET A 225 3.84 27.72 -0.07
C MET A 225 2.82 28.83 -0.39
N PRO A 226 3.27 30.04 -0.79
CA PRO A 226 2.38 31.08 -1.30
C PRO A 226 1.53 30.56 -2.48
N GLY A 227 0.23 30.80 -2.44
CA GLY A 227 -0.73 30.35 -3.46
C GLY A 227 -1.28 28.93 -3.26
N PHE A 228 -0.80 28.18 -2.26
CA PHE A 228 -1.37 26.89 -1.89
C PHE A 228 -2.53 27.05 -0.89
N LEU A 229 -3.41 26.07 -0.86
CA LEU A 229 -4.51 26.02 0.11
C LEU A 229 -3.90 25.87 1.53
N ALA A 230 -4.49 26.58 2.50
CA ALA A 230 -4.08 26.53 3.89
C ALA A 230 -4.73 25.36 4.65
N ASP A 231 -4.67 24.16 4.07
CA ASP A 231 -5.09 22.92 4.72
C ASP A 231 -3.97 22.50 5.69
N ILE A 232 -3.94 23.14 6.87
CA ILE A 232 -2.89 22.97 7.89
C ILE A 232 -3.54 22.34 9.13
N ILE A 233 -2.89 21.33 9.69
CA ILE A 233 -3.26 20.62 10.93
C ILE A 233 -2.15 20.77 11.97
#